data_11cec1ee2c595df38280fafe9bd92995
#
_entry.id   11cec1ee2c595df38280fafe9bd92995
#
_cell.length_a   1.000
_cell.length_b   1.000
_cell.length_c   1.000
_cell.angle_alpha   90.00
_cell.angle_beta   90.00
_cell.angle_gamma   90.00
#
_symmetry.space_group_name_H-M   'P 1'
#
loop_
_entity.id
_entity.type
_entity.pdbx_description
1 polymer ?
#
loop_
_entity_poly.entity_id
_entity_poly.type
_entity_poly.pdbx_seq_one_letter_code
_entity_poly.pdbx_strand_id
1 'polypeptide(L)'
;MATQPQLETLAPRQERGADTRAAILAAAERIFADAGLEGARMDAIAAKAGVNKALLYYYFRSKEELYAAILESHLQEFRRRALQILTANGSARSTLLRYMSLHFDFLSQRPFFPRLIHRLMTTAEQPARRLFQEYSAPLYRKLVEVVERGIRNRELRSVDSHHTVYSLVALTVFYFSAAPIIKSVSHIDPFDPANVQRRKREVLKLMRYGLFREPEAPLP
;
A
#
# COMPACT_ATOMS: atom_id res chain seq x y z
N MET A 1 7.77 49.93 28.70
CA MET A 1 8.12 48.57 28.25
C MET A 1 7.19 48.23 27.07
N ALA A 2 7.70 48.32 25.88
CA ALA A 2 6.92 48.04 24.66
C ALA A 2 7.11 46.56 24.29
N THR A 3 6.04 45.82 24.26
CA THR A 3 5.99 44.39 23.85
C THR A 3 6.17 44.33 22.33
N GLN A 4 7.25 43.73 21.86
CA GLN A 4 7.44 43.43 20.45
C GLN A 4 6.47 42.31 20.00
N PRO A 5 5.78 42.45 18.86
CA PRO A 5 5.02 41.35 18.29
C PRO A 5 6.00 40.31 17.71
N GLN A 6 5.80 39.04 18.13
CA GLN A 6 6.51 37.92 17.54
C GLN A 6 6.08 37.78 16.08
N LEU A 7 7.05 37.93 15.18
CA LEU A 7 6.93 37.60 13.76
C LEU A 7 6.81 36.07 13.64
N GLU A 8 5.58 35.58 13.47
CA GLU A 8 5.35 34.22 12.97
C GLU A 8 6.02 34.07 11.62
N THR A 9 7.07 33.29 11.56
CA THR A 9 7.80 32.96 10.33
C THR A 9 6.86 32.14 9.44
N LEU A 10 6.18 32.80 8.51
CA LEU A 10 5.36 32.15 7.50
C LEU A 10 6.27 31.27 6.62
N ALA A 11 6.04 29.95 6.66
CA ALA A 11 6.75 28.98 5.82
C ALA A 11 6.77 29.41 4.33
N PRO A 12 7.83 29.07 3.57
CA PRO A 12 7.94 29.43 2.16
C PRO A 12 6.73 29.00 1.35
N ARG A 13 6.35 29.76 0.32
CA ARG A 13 5.15 29.52 -0.51
C ARG A 13 5.10 28.10 -1.11
N GLN A 14 6.25 27.49 -1.38
CA GLN A 14 6.38 26.12 -1.89
C GLN A 14 6.01 25.06 -0.84
N GLU A 15 6.39 25.25 0.43
CA GLU A 15 6.04 24.34 1.53
C GLU A 15 4.53 24.34 1.79
N ARG A 16 3.92 25.53 1.83
CA ARG A 16 2.44 25.66 1.97
C ARG A 16 1.68 25.02 0.81
N GLY A 17 2.22 25.05 -0.41
CA GLY A 17 1.64 24.40 -1.57
C GLY A 17 1.72 22.86 -1.48
N ALA A 18 2.84 22.32 -0.99
CA ALA A 18 3.02 20.88 -0.77
C ALA A 18 2.11 20.37 0.34
N ASP A 19 1.99 21.11 1.45
CA ASP A 19 1.10 20.78 2.57
C ASP A 19 -0.38 20.77 2.14
N THR A 20 -0.80 21.77 1.35
CA THR A 20 -2.15 21.85 0.81
C THR A 20 -2.46 20.66 -0.10
N ARG A 21 -1.54 20.32 -1.01
CA ARG A 21 -1.69 19.16 -1.90
C ARG A 21 -1.79 17.86 -1.11
N ALA A 22 -0.97 17.69 -0.08
CA ALA A 22 -1.01 16.52 0.79
C ALA A 22 -2.34 16.42 1.57
N ALA A 23 -2.86 17.53 2.09
CA ALA A 23 -4.15 17.57 2.77
C ALA A 23 -5.31 17.20 1.84
N ILE A 24 -5.30 17.67 0.59
CA ILE A 24 -6.29 17.28 -0.44
C ILE A 24 -6.23 15.77 -0.71
N LEU A 25 -5.04 15.22 -0.93
CA LEU A 25 -4.86 13.78 -1.18
C LEU A 25 -5.38 12.93 -0.02
N ALA A 26 -5.04 13.29 1.23
CA ALA A 26 -5.47 12.57 2.42
C ALA A 26 -7.00 12.63 2.63
N ALA A 27 -7.63 13.78 2.38
CA ALA A 27 -9.08 13.94 2.45
C ALA A 27 -9.79 13.11 1.37
N ALA A 28 -9.27 13.14 0.15
CA ALA A 28 -9.81 12.44 -1.00
C ALA A 28 -9.68 10.92 -0.86
N GLU A 29 -8.56 10.43 -0.36
CA GLU A 29 -8.32 8.99 -0.13
C GLU A 29 -9.42 8.37 0.72
N ARG A 30 -9.81 9.03 1.82
CA ARG A 30 -10.88 8.56 2.70
C ARG A 30 -12.23 8.51 1.97
N ILE A 31 -12.58 9.57 1.22
CA ILE A 31 -13.86 9.66 0.50
C ILE A 31 -13.92 8.63 -0.61
N PHE A 32 -12.85 8.45 -1.38
CA PHE A 32 -12.80 7.42 -2.43
C PHE A 32 -12.84 5.99 -1.87
N ALA A 33 -12.20 5.73 -0.73
CA ALA A 33 -12.28 4.42 -0.09
C ALA A 33 -13.71 4.06 0.35
N ASP A 34 -14.48 5.05 0.77
CA ASP A 34 -15.87 4.85 1.23
C ASP A 34 -16.87 4.84 0.08
N ALA A 35 -16.85 5.85 -0.80
CA ALA A 35 -17.83 6.08 -1.84
C ALA A 35 -17.45 5.57 -3.24
N GLY A 36 -16.16 5.24 -3.46
CA GLY A 36 -15.62 4.97 -4.81
C GLY A 36 -15.45 6.24 -5.64
N LEU A 37 -14.97 6.07 -6.87
CA LEU A 37 -14.76 7.18 -7.79
C LEU A 37 -16.10 7.84 -8.14
N GLU A 38 -17.11 7.05 -8.51
CA GLU A 38 -18.42 7.56 -8.94
C GLU A 38 -19.17 8.29 -7.82
N GLY A 39 -19.16 7.74 -6.60
CA GLY A 39 -19.87 8.33 -5.45
C GLY A 39 -19.16 9.52 -4.80
N ALA A 40 -17.90 9.74 -5.10
CA ALA A 40 -17.14 10.84 -4.53
C ALA A 40 -17.53 12.18 -5.17
N ARG A 41 -17.65 13.23 -4.32
CA ARG A 41 -17.97 14.59 -4.73
C ARG A 41 -16.80 15.51 -4.40
N MET A 42 -16.33 16.29 -5.39
CA MET A 42 -15.23 17.25 -5.22
C MET A 42 -15.52 18.28 -4.12
N ASP A 43 -16.76 18.69 -3.96
CA ASP A 43 -17.15 19.63 -2.90
C ASP A 43 -16.95 19.03 -1.49
N ALA A 44 -17.27 17.76 -1.30
CA ALA A 44 -17.03 17.06 -0.05
C ALA A 44 -15.53 16.88 0.24
N ILE A 45 -14.74 16.64 -0.79
CA ILE A 45 -13.27 16.56 -0.68
C ILE A 45 -12.69 17.91 -0.27
N ALA A 46 -13.10 19.01 -0.93
CA ALA A 46 -12.65 20.36 -0.61
C ALA A 46 -12.96 20.73 0.85
N ALA A 47 -14.21 20.52 1.27
CA ALA A 47 -14.65 20.77 2.64
C ALA A 47 -13.81 19.95 3.67
N LYS A 48 -13.57 18.65 3.38
CA LYS A 48 -12.80 17.78 4.27
C LYS A 48 -11.31 18.13 4.31
N ALA A 49 -10.76 18.66 3.21
CA ALA A 49 -9.38 19.12 3.12
C ALA A 49 -9.16 20.52 3.72
N GLY A 50 -10.24 21.21 4.10
CA GLY A 50 -10.16 22.61 4.60
C GLY A 50 -9.78 23.61 3.52
N VAL A 51 -10.09 23.33 2.24
CA VAL A 51 -9.78 24.21 1.11
C VAL A 51 -11.05 24.64 0.38
N ASN A 52 -11.00 25.77 -0.35
CA ASN A 52 -12.09 26.12 -1.23
C ASN A 52 -12.05 25.31 -2.54
N LYS A 53 -13.19 25.24 -3.23
CA LYS A 53 -13.36 24.49 -4.47
C LYS A 53 -12.38 24.95 -5.57
N ALA A 54 -12.13 26.22 -5.70
CA ALA A 54 -11.24 26.78 -6.72
C ALA A 54 -9.79 26.29 -6.51
N LEU A 55 -9.33 26.25 -5.25
CA LEU A 55 -8.01 25.76 -4.90
C LEU A 55 -7.89 24.25 -5.14
N LEU A 56 -8.93 23.47 -4.86
CA LEU A 56 -8.96 22.05 -5.20
C LEU A 56 -8.79 21.84 -6.71
N TYR A 57 -9.56 22.56 -7.55
CA TYR A 57 -9.46 22.46 -9.00
C TYR A 57 -8.15 23.04 -9.58
N TYR A 58 -7.50 23.92 -8.87
CA TYR A 58 -6.17 24.37 -9.23
C TYR A 58 -5.13 23.23 -9.15
N TYR A 59 -5.23 22.35 -8.13
CA TYR A 59 -4.33 21.20 -7.96
C TYR A 59 -4.73 19.99 -8.79
N PHE A 60 -6.04 19.73 -8.96
CA PHE A 60 -6.57 18.54 -9.62
C PHE A 60 -7.79 18.90 -10.47
N ARG A 61 -7.63 18.79 -11.78
CA ARG A 61 -8.63 19.19 -12.76
C ARG A 61 -9.91 18.35 -12.72
N SER A 62 -9.79 17.08 -12.26
CA SER A 62 -10.93 16.16 -12.17
C SER A 62 -10.78 15.22 -10.96
N LYS A 63 -11.85 14.51 -10.62
CA LYS A 63 -11.82 13.49 -9.58
C LYS A 63 -11.01 12.26 -10.00
N GLU A 64 -10.97 11.96 -11.29
CA GLU A 64 -10.20 10.88 -11.89
C GLU A 64 -8.69 11.16 -11.76
N GLU A 65 -8.26 12.39 -12.05
CA GLU A 65 -6.88 12.82 -11.84
C GLU A 65 -6.47 12.73 -10.37
N LEU A 66 -7.34 13.20 -9.47
CA LEU A 66 -7.10 13.12 -8.03
C LEU A 66 -7.01 11.67 -7.54
N TYR A 67 -7.91 10.79 -8.02
CA TYR A 67 -7.89 9.36 -7.70
C TYR A 67 -6.61 8.69 -8.20
N ALA A 68 -6.21 8.96 -9.45
CA ALA A 68 -4.98 8.45 -10.02
C ALA A 68 -3.74 8.92 -9.24
N ALA A 69 -3.69 10.20 -8.84
CA ALA A 69 -2.58 10.75 -8.07
C ALA A 69 -2.42 10.10 -6.67
N ILE A 70 -3.53 9.72 -6.02
CA ILE A 70 -3.49 8.97 -4.75
C ILE A 70 -2.89 7.57 -4.97
N LEU A 71 -3.42 6.84 -5.95
CA LEU A 71 -2.91 5.51 -6.28
C LEU A 71 -1.44 5.55 -6.66
N GLU A 72 -1.05 6.49 -7.52
CA GLU A 72 0.32 6.67 -7.97
C GLU A 72 1.29 6.92 -6.82
N SER A 73 0.95 7.81 -5.91
CA SER A 73 1.76 8.13 -4.73
C SER A 73 2.08 6.88 -3.91
N HIS A 74 1.07 6.07 -3.59
CA HIS A 74 1.25 4.85 -2.82
C HIS A 74 2.00 3.76 -3.60
N LEU A 75 1.65 3.57 -4.87
CA LEU A 75 2.29 2.57 -5.74
C LEU A 75 3.77 2.89 -5.97
N GLN A 76 4.09 4.17 -6.19
CA GLN A 76 5.47 4.63 -6.37
C GLN A 76 6.32 4.40 -5.11
N GLU A 77 5.79 4.78 -3.94
CA GLU A 77 6.48 4.57 -2.67
C GLU A 77 6.72 3.07 -2.41
N PHE A 78 5.66 2.25 -2.56
CA PHE A 78 5.78 0.81 -2.38
C PHE A 78 6.79 0.19 -3.34
N ARG A 79 6.69 0.51 -4.64
CA ARG A 79 7.62 0.02 -5.68
C ARG A 79 9.07 0.35 -5.33
N ARG A 80 9.36 1.59 -4.95
CA ARG A 80 10.72 2.00 -4.57
C ARG A 80 11.28 1.15 -3.44
N ARG A 81 10.52 0.98 -2.35
CA ARG A 81 10.93 0.19 -1.17
C ARG A 81 11.04 -1.30 -1.50
N ALA A 82 10.09 -1.85 -2.27
CA ALA A 82 10.08 -3.25 -2.67
C ALA A 82 11.26 -3.59 -3.59
N LEU A 83 11.56 -2.75 -4.59
CA LEU A 83 12.69 -2.97 -5.49
C LEU A 83 14.03 -2.97 -4.73
N GLN A 84 14.22 -2.11 -3.74
CA GLN A 84 15.43 -2.14 -2.89
C GLN A 84 15.63 -3.50 -2.22
N ILE A 85 14.55 -4.17 -1.82
CA ILE A 85 14.61 -5.51 -1.21
C ILE A 85 14.85 -6.58 -2.27
N LEU A 86 14.09 -6.52 -3.38
CA LEU A 86 14.10 -7.55 -4.42
C LEU A 86 15.39 -7.59 -5.25
N THR A 87 16.10 -6.46 -5.33
CA THR A 87 17.38 -6.34 -6.06
C THR A 87 18.61 -6.43 -5.14
N ALA A 88 18.43 -6.44 -3.83
CA ALA A 88 19.55 -6.59 -2.89
C ALA A 88 20.15 -8.00 -2.96
N ASN A 89 21.46 -8.08 -2.70
CA ASN A 89 22.14 -9.36 -2.54
C ASN A 89 21.59 -10.09 -1.31
N GLY A 90 21.42 -11.41 -1.43
CA GLY A 90 20.94 -12.25 -0.34
C GLY A 90 20.24 -13.52 -0.83
N SER A 91 19.92 -14.40 0.10
CA SER A 91 19.17 -15.62 -0.18
C SER A 91 17.74 -15.29 -0.63
N ALA A 92 17.15 -16.15 -1.46
CA ALA A 92 15.75 -16.00 -1.87
C ALA A 92 14.81 -16.04 -0.66
N ARG A 93 15.10 -16.90 0.33
CA ARG A 93 14.40 -16.97 1.62
C ARG A 93 14.37 -15.60 2.32
N SER A 94 15.55 -15.03 2.57
CA SER A 94 15.68 -13.72 3.24
C SER A 94 14.96 -12.61 2.47
N THR A 95 15.09 -12.59 1.14
CA THR A 95 14.45 -11.61 0.28
C THR A 95 12.91 -11.68 0.37
N LEU A 96 12.34 -12.89 0.29
CA LEU A 96 10.89 -13.09 0.38
C LEU A 96 10.33 -12.72 1.77
N LEU A 97 11.03 -13.08 2.86
CA LEU A 97 10.62 -12.72 4.22
C LEU A 97 10.62 -11.20 4.42
N ARG A 98 11.65 -10.51 3.95
CA ARG A 98 11.75 -9.04 4.02
C ARG A 98 10.67 -8.36 3.16
N TYR A 99 10.43 -8.87 1.95
CA TYR A 99 9.36 -8.37 1.09
C TYR A 99 7.99 -8.51 1.75
N MET A 100 7.68 -9.68 2.30
CA MET A 100 6.41 -9.91 2.99
C MET A 100 6.26 -9.02 4.22
N SER A 101 7.34 -8.84 4.98
CA SER A 101 7.33 -7.90 6.11
C SER A 101 7.01 -6.47 5.66
N LEU A 102 7.70 -5.98 4.61
CA LEU A 102 7.41 -4.68 4.02
C LEU A 102 5.95 -4.57 3.57
N HIS A 103 5.42 -5.62 2.92
CA HIS A 103 4.05 -5.61 2.38
C HIS A 103 3.01 -5.49 3.51
N PHE A 104 3.19 -6.24 4.60
CA PHE A 104 2.36 -6.10 5.80
C PHE A 104 2.45 -4.70 6.41
N ASP A 105 3.65 -4.20 6.64
CA ASP A 105 3.88 -2.90 7.28
C ASP A 105 3.33 -1.75 6.41
N PHE A 106 3.47 -1.86 5.09
CA PHE A 106 2.97 -0.86 4.16
C PHE A 106 1.44 -0.78 4.16
N LEU A 107 0.76 -1.94 4.09
CA LEU A 107 -0.70 -1.99 4.04
C LEU A 107 -1.34 -1.64 5.40
N SER A 108 -0.74 -2.08 6.51
CA SER A 108 -1.27 -1.80 7.85
C SER A 108 -1.26 -0.31 8.21
N GLN A 109 -0.28 0.44 7.70
CA GLN A 109 -0.17 1.89 7.90
C GLN A 109 -1.10 2.72 7.00
N ARG A 110 -1.81 2.08 6.07
CA ARG A 110 -2.64 2.76 5.05
C ARG A 110 -4.03 2.12 4.95
N PRO A 111 -4.91 2.36 5.94
CA PRO A 111 -6.17 1.59 6.06
C PRO A 111 -7.14 1.80 4.88
N PHE A 112 -7.00 2.87 4.14
CA PHE A 112 -7.84 3.18 2.98
C PHE A 112 -7.29 2.59 1.68
N PHE A 113 -5.99 2.47 1.54
CA PHE A 113 -5.33 2.00 0.31
C PHE A 113 -5.73 0.57 -0.11
N PRO A 114 -5.79 -0.46 0.78
CA PRO A 114 -6.27 -1.79 0.39
C PRO A 114 -7.70 -1.79 -0.16
N ARG A 115 -8.56 -0.89 0.34
CA ARG A 115 -9.94 -0.73 -0.15
C ARG A 115 -9.97 -0.10 -1.55
N LEU A 116 -9.09 0.86 -1.82
CA LEU A 116 -8.94 1.43 -3.17
C LEU A 116 -8.45 0.37 -4.17
N ILE A 117 -7.45 -0.44 -3.79
CA ILE A 117 -6.98 -1.55 -4.62
C ILE A 117 -8.09 -2.58 -4.87
N HIS A 118 -8.86 -2.95 -3.86
CA HIS A 118 -9.97 -3.88 -4.04
C HIS A 118 -11.02 -3.33 -5.04
N ARG A 119 -11.40 -2.06 -4.91
CA ARG A 119 -12.29 -1.42 -5.87
C ARG A 119 -11.73 -1.42 -7.29
N LEU A 120 -10.45 -1.10 -7.45
CA LEU A 120 -9.77 -1.14 -8.74
C LEU A 120 -9.82 -2.54 -9.40
N MET A 121 -9.76 -3.62 -8.60
CA MET A 121 -9.87 -4.99 -9.11
C MET A 121 -11.28 -5.33 -9.59
N THR A 122 -12.31 -4.70 -9.01
CA THR A 122 -13.72 -5.03 -9.25
C THR A 122 -14.41 -4.07 -10.21
N THR A 123 -13.82 -2.92 -10.52
CA THR A 123 -14.37 -1.91 -11.44
C THR A 123 -13.60 -1.85 -12.75
N ALA A 124 -14.25 -1.33 -13.81
CA ALA A 124 -13.66 -1.21 -15.14
C ALA A 124 -12.86 0.09 -15.36
N GLU A 125 -12.39 0.73 -14.29
CA GLU A 125 -11.68 2.03 -14.33
C GLU A 125 -10.33 1.92 -15.06
N GLN A 126 -10.33 2.12 -16.37
CA GLN A 126 -9.20 1.89 -17.28
C GLN A 126 -7.92 2.69 -16.94
N PRO A 127 -7.97 4.01 -16.64
CA PRO A 127 -6.75 4.76 -16.34
C PRO A 127 -6.04 4.26 -15.08
N ALA A 128 -6.79 4.02 -14.00
CA ALA A 128 -6.26 3.54 -12.73
C ALA A 128 -5.73 2.10 -12.84
N ARG A 129 -6.37 1.25 -13.65
CA ARG A 129 -5.92 -0.11 -13.92
C ARG A 129 -4.58 -0.13 -14.68
N ARG A 130 -4.40 0.74 -15.68
CA ARG A 130 -3.11 0.87 -16.41
C ARG A 130 -2.00 1.31 -15.47
N LEU A 131 -2.26 2.31 -14.65
CA LEU A 131 -1.33 2.78 -13.64
C LEU A 131 -0.92 1.65 -12.69
N PHE A 132 -1.88 0.90 -12.15
CA PHE A 132 -1.60 -0.25 -11.29
C PHE A 132 -0.73 -1.30 -11.99
N GLN A 133 -1.01 -1.62 -13.26
CA GLN A 133 -0.22 -2.55 -14.05
C GLN A 133 1.22 -2.06 -14.24
N GLU A 134 1.40 -0.78 -14.56
CA GLU A 134 2.72 -0.17 -14.76
C GLU A 134 3.61 -0.30 -13.53
N TYR A 135 3.06 -0.04 -12.33
CA TYR A 135 3.81 -0.12 -11.08
C TYR A 135 3.99 -1.54 -10.57
N SER A 136 3.01 -2.43 -10.79
CA SER A 136 2.99 -3.78 -10.22
C SER A 136 3.71 -4.80 -11.08
N ALA A 137 3.68 -4.68 -12.41
CA ALA A 137 4.29 -5.68 -13.31
C ALA A 137 5.81 -5.84 -13.12
N PRO A 138 6.61 -4.79 -12.90
CA PRO A 138 8.03 -4.95 -12.60
C PRO A 138 8.29 -5.69 -11.28
N LEU A 139 7.49 -5.42 -10.25
CA LEU A 139 7.59 -6.11 -8.97
C LEU A 139 7.23 -7.59 -9.09
N TYR A 140 6.16 -7.88 -9.82
CA TYR A 140 5.75 -9.25 -10.09
C TYR A 140 6.85 -10.06 -10.76
N ARG A 141 7.45 -9.53 -11.84
CA ARG A 141 8.56 -10.20 -12.53
C ARG A 141 9.75 -10.45 -11.59
N LYS A 142 10.12 -9.46 -10.77
CA LYS A 142 11.21 -9.61 -9.79
C LYS A 142 10.91 -10.65 -8.72
N LEU A 143 9.67 -10.72 -8.25
CA LEU A 143 9.26 -11.76 -7.30
C LEU A 143 9.34 -13.16 -7.92
N VAL A 144 8.89 -13.33 -9.16
CA VAL A 144 9.02 -14.60 -9.89
C VAL A 144 10.50 -14.99 -10.01
N GLU A 145 11.38 -14.07 -10.43
CA GLU A 145 12.84 -14.30 -10.52
C GLU A 145 13.42 -14.74 -9.17
N VAL A 146 12.99 -14.13 -8.05
CA VAL A 146 13.45 -14.51 -6.70
C VAL A 146 13.00 -15.92 -6.33
N VAL A 147 11.74 -16.28 -6.60
CA VAL A 147 11.20 -17.63 -6.34
C VAL A 147 11.96 -18.66 -7.17
N GLU A 148 12.13 -18.44 -8.48
CA GLU A 148 12.85 -19.35 -9.37
C GLU A 148 14.32 -19.53 -8.96
N ARG A 149 15.00 -18.44 -8.58
CA ARG A 149 16.36 -18.49 -8.02
C ARG A 149 16.40 -19.34 -6.76
N GLY A 150 15.44 -19.18 -5.85
CA GLY A 150 15.35 -19.96 -4.63
C GLY A 150 15.12 -21.45 -4.89
N ILE A 151 14.35 -21.81 -5.92
CA ILE A 151 14.14 -23.21 -6.33
C ILE A 151 15.46 -23.78 -6.89
N ARG A 152 16.14 -23.06 -7.82
CA ARG A 152 17.43 -23.49 -8.38
C ARG A 152 18.49 -23.68 -7.31
N ASN A 153 18.55 -22.80 -6.33
CA ASN A 153 19.50 -22.84 -5.22
C ASN A 153 19.11 -23.81 -4.10
N ARG A 154 18.01 -24.54 -4.24
CA ARG A 154 17.46 -25.46 -3.24
C ARG A 154 17.08 -24.80 -1.90
N GLU A 155 16.88 -23.50 -1.87
CA GLU A 155 16.38 -22.77 -0.72
C GLU A 155 14.86 -22.97 -0.57
N LEU A 156 14.14 -23.05 -1.69
CA LEU A 156 12.69 -23.26 -1.77
C LEU A 156 12.36 -24.68 -2.23
N ARG A 157 11.17 -25.13 -1.86
CA ARG A 157 10.57 -26.33 -2.41
C ARG A 157 10.29 -26.15 -3.90
N SER A 158 10.11 -27.25 -4.63
CA SER A 158 9.64 -27.21 -6.02
C SER A 158 8.16 -26.78 -6.02
N VAL A 159 7.91 -25.56 -6.44
CA VAL A 159 6.59 -24.93 -6.51
C VAL A 159 6.46 -24.18 -7.84
N ASP A 160 5.23 -23.90 -8.27
CA ASP A 160 4.98 -22.98 -9.38
C ASP A 160 5.29 -21.54 -8.92
N SER A 161 6.21 -20.86 -9.61
CA SER A 161 6.68 -19.52 -9.23
C SER A 161 5.59 -18.46 -9.35
N HIS A 162 4.77 -18.54 -10.40
CA HIS A 162 3.69 -17.58 -10.64
C HIS A 162 2.57 -17.71 -9.60
N HIS A 163 2.09 -18.93 -9.37
CA HIS A 163 1.06 -19.21 -8.37
C HIS A 163 1.55 -18.93 -6.94
N THR A 164 2.83 -19.14 -6.67
CA THR A 164 3.45 -18.77 -5.39
C THR A 164 3.39 -17.27 -5.17
N VAL A 165 3.78 -16.46 -6.17
CA VAL A 165 3.72 -15.00 -6.05
C VAL A 165 2.28 -14.50 -5.84
N TYR A 166 1.30 -15.03 -6.57
CA TYR A 166 -0.12 -14.69 -6.35
C TYR A 166 -0.57 -15.03 -4.93
N SER A 167 -0.20 -16.21 -4.43
CA SER A 167 -0.53 -16.64 -3.06
C SER A 167 0.08 -15.71 -2.01
N LEU A 168 1.35 -15.35 -2.14
CA LEU A 168 2.03 -14.45 -1.21
C LEU A 168 1.37 -13.07 -1.15
N VAL A 169 1.04 -12.49 -2.30
CA VAL A 169 0.34 -11.19 -2.38
C VAL A 169 -1.06 -11.30 -1.78
N ALA A 170 -1.79 -12.35 -2.09
CA ALA A 170 -3.15 -12.57 -1.58
C ALA A 170 -3.20 -12.70 -0.06
N LEU A 171 -2.20 -13.34 0.58
CA LEU A 171 -2.13 -13.49 2.03
C LEU A 171 -2.11 -12.16 2.80
N THR A 172 -1.67 -11.09 2.17
CA THR A 172 -1.63 -9.74 2.74
C THR A 172 -2.77 -8.86 2.24
N VAL A 173 -2.94 -8.74 0.92
CA VAL A 173 -3.94 -7.85 0.32
C VAL A 173 -5.35 -8.24 0.76
N PHE A 174 -5.70 -9.52 0.70
CA PHE A 174 -7.02 -9.98 1.11
C PHE A 174 -7.32 -9.66 2.58
N TYR A 175 -6.35 -9.89 3.48
CA TYR A 175 -6.54 -9.64 4.91
C TYR A 175 -6.93 -8.19 5.21
N PHE A 176 -6.27 -7.22 4.59
CA PHE A 176 -6.56 -5.80 4.81
C PHE A 176 -7.76 -5.30 4.00
N SER A 177 -7.97 -5.78 2.77
CA SER A 177 -9.11 -5.35 1.95
C SER A 177 -10.44 -5.92 2.45
N ALA A 178 -10.42 -7.13 3.05
CA ALA A 178 -11.58 -7.77 3.66
C ALA A 178 -11.79 -7.37 5.13
N ALA A 179 -11.09 -6.37 5.65
CA ALA A 179 -11.16 -5.97 7.06
C ALA A 179 -12.58 -5.77 7.62
N PRO A 180 -13.54 -5.14 6.90
CA PRO A 180 -14.90 -5.00 7.40
C PRO A 180 -15.57 -6.37 7.63
N ILE A 181 -15.37 -7.33 6.72
CA ILE A 181 -15.94 -8.69 6.80
C ILE A 181 -15.27 -9.46 7.94
N ILE A 182 -13.94 -9.44 8.02
CA ILE A 182 -13.18 -10.11 9.08
C ILE A 182 -13.64 -9.60 10.45
N LYS A 183 -13.77 -8.27 10.60
CA LYS A 183 -14.22 -7.66 11.85
C LYS A 183 -15.65 -8.08 12.22
N SER A 184 -16.56 -8.18 11.26
CA SER A 184 -17.94 -8.57 11.52
C SER A 184 -18.08 -10.06 11.87
N VAL A 185 -17.26 -10.94 11.30
CA VAL A 185 -17.36 -12.40 11.49
C VAL A 185 -16.55 -12.89 12.69
N SER A 186 -15.32 -12.37 12.87
CA SER A 186 -14.38 -12.87 13.88
C SER A 186 -14.17 -11.92 15.06
N HIS A 187 -14.74 -10.71 15.03
CA HIS A 187 -14.50 -9.62 15.98
C HIS A 187 -13.03 -9.19 16.09
N ILE A 188 -12.20 -9.55 15.10
CA ILE A 188 -10.79 -9.16 14.98
C ILE A 188 -10.71 -7.92 14.09
N ASP A 189 -10.09 -6.84 14.60
CA ASP A 189 -9.76 -5.69 13.76
C ASP A 189 -8.41 -5.92 13.05
N PRO A 190 -8.39 -6.08 11.71
CA PRO A 190 -7.16 -6.31 10.95
C PRO A 190 -6.13 -5.18 11.03
N PHE A 191 -6.54 -3.96 11.42
CA PHE A 191 -5.65 -2.81 11.55
C PHE A 191 -5.17 -2.57 12.98
N ASP A 192 -5.67 -3.31 13.96
CA ASP A 192 -5.13 -3.27 15.31
C ASP A 192 -3.67 -3.76 15.32
N PRO A 193 -2.71 -3.02 15.92
CA PRO A 193 -1.29 -3.37 15.86
C PRO A 193 -0.95 -4.77 16.34
N ALA A 194 -1.62 -5.27 17.39
CA ALA A 194 -1.40 -6.62 17.92
C ALA A 194 -1.86 -7.69 16.91
N ASN A 195 -3.01 -7.47 16.27
CA ASN A 195 -3.54 -8.37 15.24
C ASN A 195 -2.70 -8.35 13.95
N VAL A 196 -2.18 -7.18 13.54
CA VAL A 196 -1.23 -7.05 12.43
C VAL A 196 0.01 -7.90 12.72
N GLN A 197 0.64 -7.73 13.89
CA GLN A 197 1.83 -8.48 14.26
C GLN A 197 1.56 -9.99 14.37
N ARG A 198 0.43 -10.38 14.95
CA ARG A 198 0.01 -11.78 15.02
C ARG A 198 -0.16 -12.37 13.62
N ARG A 199 -0.91 -11.70 12.73
CA ARG A 199 -1.12 -12.16 11.35
C ARG A 199 0.19 -12.26 10.58
N LYS A 200 1.06 -11.25 10.70
CA LYS A 200 2.38 -11.23 10.07
C LYS A 200 3.21 -12.46 10.49
N ARG A 201 3.30 -12.74 11.81
CA ARG A 201 4.00 -13.93 12.30
C ARG A 201 3.44 -15.22 11.74
N GLU A 202 2.12 -15.39 11.74
CA GLU A 202 1.50 -16.62 11.22
C GLU A 202 1.72 -16.81 9.73
N VAL A 203 1.68 -15.75 8.92
CA VAL A 203 1.99 -15.84 7.49
C VAL A 203 3.48 -16.18 7.26
N LEU A 204 4.38 -15.55 8.01
CA LEU A 204 5.81 -15.88 7.90
C LEU A 204 6.11 -17.33 8.34
N LYS A 205 5.39 -17.86 9.35
CA LYS A 205 5.47 -19.28 9.72
C LYS A 205 4.95 -20.18 8.59
N LEU A 206 3.80 -19.84 8.00
CA LEU A 206 3.25 -20.58 6.87
C LEU A 206 4.24 -20.66 5.71
N MET A 207 4.89 -19.54 5.36
CA MET A 207 5.94 -19.53 4.35
C MET A 207 7.13 -20.40 4.74
N ARG A 208 7.55 -20.33 6.01
CA ARG A 208 8.68 -21.08 6.52
C ARG A 208 8.50 -22.58 6.36
N TYR A 209 7.37 -23.11 6.78
CA TYR A 209 7.12 -24.55 6.75
C TYR A 209 6.56 -25.04 5.40
N GLY A 210 5.84 -24.23 4.68
CA GLY A 210 5.24 -24.57 3.39
C GLY A 210 6.14 -24.34 2.18
N LEU A 211 6.92 -23.26 2.18
CA LEU A 211 7.68 -22.82 1.02
C LEU A 211 9.18 -23.14 1.11
N PHE A 212 9.80 -22.96 2.28
CA PHE A 212 11.25 -23.15 2.42
C PHE A 212 11.61 -24.62 2.71
N ARG A 213 12.78 -25.06 2.22
CA ARG A 213 13.19 -26.47 2.37
C ARG A 213 13.61 -26.81 3.80
N GLU A 214 14.33 -25.92 4.47
CA GLU A 214 14.76 -26.09 5.87
C GLU A 214 14.29 -24.88 6.69
N PRO A 215 13.45 -25.09 7.69
CA PRO A 215 13.10 -24.03 8.61
C PRO A 215 14.27 -23.78 9.56
N GLU A 216 14.95 -22.64 9.41
CA GLU A 216 15.94 -22.18 10.40
C GLU A 216 15.31 -21.86 11.76
N ALA A 217 16.18 -21.62 12.79
CA ALA A 217 15.87 -21.31 14.19
C ALA A 217 14.65 -20.39 14.45
N PRO A 218 14.02 -20.34 15.62
CA PRO A 218 12.75 -19.66 15.86
C PRO A 218 12.76 -18.20 15.39
N LEU A 219 11.61 -17.76 14.83
CA LEU A 219 11.37 -16.36 14.54
C LEU A 219 11.41 -15.57 15.86
N PRO A 220 12.05 -14.39 15.87
CA PRO A 220 12.08 -13.52 17.04
C PRO A 220 10.69 -13.07 17.48
#